data_1dac76dc33e4e16c958271e90c535359
#
_entry.id   1dac76dc33e4e16c958271e90c535359
#
_cell.length_a   1.000
_cell.length_b   1.000
_cell.length_c   1.000
_cell.angle_alpha   90.00
_cell.angle_beta   90.00
_cell.angle_gamma   90.00
#
_symmetry.space_group_name_H-M   'P 1'
#
loop_
_entity.id
_entity.type
_entity.pdbx_description
1 polymer ?
#
loop_
_entity_poly.entity_id
_entity_poly.type
_entity_poly.pdbx_seq_one_letter_code
_entity_poly.pdbx_strand_id
1 'polypeptide(L)'
;MVPVLIKDLLSSKPEGQQVKVCGWVRSVRDSKGLVFIQVNDGSCFSNIQLTFDRNNPSNNANVNNIEETLKKLNTGASVRAIGALIESPASGQAVEVTLEDIECLGTCNPEEYPLQKNKMSMEYLRENAHLRARTNTFGAVYRVRNQMAFAVHSFFQERGFQYMNAPEITCSDCEG
;
A
#
# COMPACT_ATOMS: atom_id res chain seq x y z
N MET A 1 6.64 10.90 -15.02
CA MET A 1 6.72 9.41 -14.88
C MET A 1 5.42 8.92 -14.26
N VAL A 2 4.84 7.82 -14.77
CA VAL A 2 3.63 7.17 -14.21
C VAL A 2 4.05 6.32 -13.00
N PRO A 3 3.28 6.30 -11.90
CA PRO A 3 3.55 5.41 -10.78
C PRO A 3 3.47 3.93 -11.19
N VAL A 4 4.40 3.11 -10.68
CA VAL A 4 4.42 1.66 -10.89
C VAL A 4 3.82 0.98 -9.67
N LEU A 5 3.02 -0.07 -9.88
CA LEU A 5 2.43 -0.82 -8.77
C LEU A 5 3.50 -1.59 -7.99
N ILE A 6 3.37 -1.60 -6.68
CA ILE A 6 4.33 -2.27 -5.78
C ILE A 6 4.45 -3.76 -6.12
N LYS A 7 3.35 -4.45 -6.44
CA LYS A 7 3.39 -5.86 -6.86
C LYS A 7 4.29 -6.10 -8.08
N ASP A 8 4.30 -5.15 -9.03
CA ASP A 8 5.08 -5.26 -10.26
C ASP A 8 6.56 -4.95 -9.98
N LEU A 9 6.86 -3.98 -9.12
CA LEU A 9 8.22 -3.68 -8.65
C LEU A 9 8.84 -4.87 -7.93
N LEU A 10 8.09 -5.53 -7.03
CA LEU A 10 8.57 -6.68 -6.27
C LEU A 10 8.87 -7.91 -7.17
N SER A 11 8.31 -7.93 -8.38
CA SER A 11 8.53 -8.97 -9.39
C SER A 11 9.55 -8.57 -10.46
N SER A 12 9.99 -7.30 -10.45
CA SER A 12 10.92 -6.76 -11.45
C SER A 12 12.37 -7.12 -11.13
N LYS A 13 13.21 -7.16 -12.16
CA LYS A 13 14.66 -7.21 -11.98
C LYS A 13 15.17 -5.82 -11.59
N PRO A 14 15.99 -5.72 -10.55
CA PRO A 14 16.59 -4.45 -10.13
C PRO A 14 17.81 -4.13 -11.01
N GLU A 15 17.66 -3.18 -11.92
CA GLU A 15 18.73 -2.73 -12.85
C GLU A 15 19.16 -1.27 -12.53
N GLY A 16 18.79 -0.73 -11.36
CA GLY A 16 19.03 0.66 -11.02
C GLY A 16 18.11 1.65 -11.73
N GLN A 17 17.07 1.16 -12.41
CA GLN A 17 16.10 1.98 -13.12
C GLN A 17 15.35 2.91 -12.17
N GLN A 18 15.13 4.14 -12.61
CA GLN A 18 14.34 5.11 -11.87
C GLN A 18 12.86 4.72 -11.87
N VAL A 19 12.26 4.66 -10.69
CA VAL A 19 10.86 4.31 -10.48
C VAL A 19 10.14 5.37 -9.67
N LYS A 20 8.81 5.47 -9.89
CA LYS A 20 7.91 6.30 -9.10
C LYS A 20 6.94 5.41 -8.35
N VAL A 21 6.88 5.57 -7.05
CA VAL A 21 6.01 4.82 -6.13
C VAL A 21 5.03 5.78 -5.47
N CYS A 22 3.76 5.40 -5.43
CA CYS A 22 2.74 6.08 -4.63
C CYS A 22 2.09 5.08 -3.68
N GLY A 23 1.82 5.49 -2.44
CA GLY A 23 1.19 4.60 -1.48
C GLY A 23 1.10 5.19 -0.08
N TRP A 24 0.72 4.33 0.86
CA TRP A 24 0.59 4.69 2.26
C TRP A 24 1.74 4.12 3.07
N VAL A 25 2.28 4.95 3.94
CA VAL A 25 3.33 4.59 4.88
C VAL A 25 2.79 3.57 5.89
N ARG A 26 3.46 2.43 6.00
CA ARG A 26 3.19 1.37 6.98
C ARG A 26 4.06 1.51 8.21
N SER A 27 5.28 1.94 8.01
CA SER A 27 6.22 2.25 9.10
C SER A 27 7.37 3.12 8.61
N VAL A 28 7.87 3.93 9.52
CA VAL A 28 9.14 4.64 9.36
C VAL A 28 10.08 4.17 10.46
N ARG A 29 11.32 3.89 10.11
CA ARG A 29 12.39 3.59 11.05
C ARG A 29 13.60 4.46 10.71
N ASP A 30 13.95 5.33 11.62
CA ASP A 30 15.16 6.16 11.54
C ASP A 30 16.27 5.47 12.34
N SER A 31 17.37 5.18 11.70
CA SER A 31 18.55 4.57 12.28
C SER A 31 19.76 5.41 11.86
N LYS A 32 20.64 5.74 12.79
CA LYS A 32 21.82 6.64 12.63
C LYS A 32 22.33 6.75 11.18
N GLY A 33 21.85 7.75 10.44
CA GLY A 33 22.24 8.03 9.07
C GLY A 33 21.41 7.32 7.98
N LEU A 34 20.63 6.29 8.27
CA LEU A 34 19.82 5.54 7.30
C LEU A 34 18.36 5.49 7.72
N VAL A 35 17.47 5.91 6.83
CA VAL A 35 16.03 5.91 7.04
C VAL A 35 15.39 4.83 6.17
N PHE A 36 14.48 4.06 6.78
CA PHE A 36 13.70 3.02 6.12
C PHE A 36 12.21 3.37 6.19
N ILE A 37 11.54 3.40 5.05
CA ILE A 37 10.11 3.67 4.96
C ILE A 37 9.45 2.49 4.25
N GLN A 38 8.52 1.82 4.93
CA GLN A 38 7.72 0.77 4.32
C GLN A 38 6.45 1.38 3.74
N VAL A 39 6.22 1.17 2.45
CA VAL A 39 5.07 1.71 1.70
C VAL A 39 4.26 0.58 1.07
N ASN A 40 2.94 0.72 1.11
CA ASN A 40 2.00 -0.20 0.47
C ASN A 40 0.97 0.58 -0.35
N ASP A 41 0.71 0.16 -1.57
CA ASP A 41 -0.29 0.76 -2.48
C ASP A 41 -1.59 -0.05 -2.59
N GLY A 42 -1.70 -1.16 -1.85
CA GLY A 42 -2.83 -2.07 -1.89
C GLY A 42 -2.79 -3.10 -3.02
N SER A 43 -1.85 -3.03 -3.96
CA SER A 43 -1.73 -3.99 -5.08
C SER A 43 -1.38 -5.40 -4.63
N CYS A 44 -0.66 -5.54 -3.50
CA CYS A 44 -0.31 -6.81 -2.88
C CYS A 44 -0.22 -6.69 -1.35
N PHE A 45 0.05 -7.80 -0.65
CA PHE A 45 0.25 -7.80 0.81
C PHE A 45 1.62 -7.26 1.23
N SER A 46 2.62 -7.47 0.39
CA SER A 46 3.99 -7.05 0.66
C SER A 46 4.12 -5.54 0.51
N ASN A 47 5.06 -4.97 1.26
CA ASN A 47 5.43 -3.57 1.15
C ASN A 47 6.68 -3.44 0.31
N ILE A 48 6.89 -2.28 -0.31
CA ILE A 48 8.20 -1.87 -0.83
C ILE A 48 8.93 -1.07 0.25
N GLN A 49 10.23 -1.32 0.42
CA GLN A 49 11.08 -0.50 1.27
C GLN A 49 11.68 0.63 0.46
N LEU A 50 11.52 1.85 0.95
CA LEU A 50 12.26 3.01 0.49
C LEU A 50 13.40 3.26 1.48
N THR A 51 14.60 3.51 0.96
CA THR A 51 15.81 3.75 1.77
C THR A 51 16.37 5.12 1.46
N PHE A 52 16.79 5.84 2.50
CA PHE A 52 17.46 7.12 2.39
C PHE A 52 18.71 7.13 3.26
N ASP A 53 19.88 7.23 2.63
CA ASP A 53 21.17 7.33 3.31
C ASP A 53 21.61 8.80 3.35
N ARG A 54 21.64 9.37 4.55
CA ARG A 54 22.10 10.75 4.82
C ARG A 54 23.57 10.99 4.52
N ASN A 55 24.36 9.92 4.55
CA ASN A 55 25.80 10.00 4.34
C ASN A 55 26.20 9.82 2.86
N ASN A 56 25.25 9.52 1.98
CA ASN A 56 25.52 9.35 0.57
C ASN A 56 25.68 10.71 -0.13
N PRO A 57 26.88 11.06 -0.63
CA PRO A 57 27.13 12.35 -1.27
C PRO A 57 26.28 12.59 -2.55
N SER A 58 25.75 11.54 -3.17
CA SER A 58 24.87 11.65 -4.35
C SER A 58 23.50 12.24 -4.01
N ASN A 59 23.11 12.27 -2.73
CA ASN A 59 21.82 12.77 -2.26
C ASN A 59 21.79 14.31 -2.07
N ASN A 60 22.89 15.01 -2.28
CA ASN A 60 23.07 16.41 -1.87
C ASN A 60 22.07 17.42 -2.47
N ALA A 61 21.43 17.14 -3.61
CA ALA A 61 20.52 18.08 -4.25
C ALA A 61 19.16 18.24 -3.53
N ASN A 62 18.65 17.19 -2.89
CA ASN A 62 17.30 17.16 -2.31
C ASN A 62 17.25 16.81 -0.81
N VAL A 63 18.40 16.70 -0.15
CA VAL A 63 18.48 16.24 1.27
C VAL A 63 17.57 17.06 2.18
N ASN A 64 17.59 18.38 2.08
CA ASN A 64 16.78 19.24 2.95
C ASN A 64 15.27 19.00 2.75
N ASN A 65 14.81 18.84 1.51
CA ASN A 65 13.43 18.57 1.19
C ASN A 65 12.99 17.18 1.69
N ILE A 66 13.84 16.18 1.51
CA ILE A 66 13.59 14.83 2.02
C ILE A 66 13.50 14.85 3.55
N GLU A 67 14.43 15.51 4.25
CA GLU A 67 14.44 15.60 5.71
C GLU A 67 13.19 16.33 6.26
N GLU A 68 12.76 17.40 5.62
CA GLU A 68 11.53 18.09 6.01
C GLU A 68 10.30 17.22 5.79
N THR A 69 10.29 16.43 4.73
CA THR A 69 9.20 15.48 4.45
C THR A 69 9.20 14.35 5.47
N LEU A 70 10.36 13.78 5.78
CA LEU A 70 10.51 12.68 6.76
C LEU A 70 9.93 13.04 8.13
N LYS A 71 10.06 14.28 8.58
CA LYS A 71 9.47 14.77 9.85
C LYS A 71 7.93 14.71 9.88
N LYS A 72 7.29 14.72 8.71
CA LYS A 72 5.83 14.68 8.54
C LYS A 72 5.29 13.26 8.37
N LEU A 73 6.18 12.26 8.19
CA LEU A 73 5.77 10.89 7.88
C LEU A 73 5.49 10.08 9.14
N ASN A 74 4.26 9.62 9.23
CA ASN A 74 3.78 8.67 10.22
C ASN A 74 3.05 7.52 9.55
N THR A 75 2.77 6.45 10.29
CA THR A 75 1.91 5.35 9.81
C THR A 75 0.58 5.91 9.33
N GLY A 76 0.19 5.58 8.11
CA GLY A 76 -1.03 6.07 7.48
C GLY A 76 -0.84 7.29 6.58
N ALA A 77 0.27 8.03 6.66
CA ALA A 77 0.56 9.11 5.72
C ALA A 77 0.64 8.60 4.27
N SER A 78 0.25 9.42 3.31
CA SER A 78 0.35 9.10 1.89
C SER A 78 1.55 9.80 1.27
N VAL A 79 2.28 9.06 0.45
CA VAL A 79 3.53 9.53 -0.16
C VAL A 79 3.58 9.28 -1.65
N ARG A 80 4.35 10.12 -2.33
CA ARG A 80 4.88 9.93 -3.66
C ARG A 80 6.39 9.96 -3.57
N ALA A 81 7.04 8.89 -4.00
CA ALA A 81 8.49 8.74 -3.96
C ALA A 81 9.05 8.48 -5.36
N ILE A 82 10.24 8.97 -5.62
CA ILE A 82 11.04 8.71 -6.82
C ILE A 82 12.40 8.22 -6.35
N GLY A 83 12.93 7.22 -7.02
CA GLY A 83 14.25 6.67 -6.70
C GLY A 83 14.65 5.52 -7.59
N ALA A 84 15.82 4.97 -7.34
CA ALA A 84 16.38 3.85 -8.09
C ALA A 84 15.94 2.50 -7.47
N LEU A 85 15.41 1.60 -8.29
CA LEU A 85 15.11 0.23 -7.88
C LEU A 85 16.40 -0.58 -7.85
N ILE A 86 16.78 -1.07 -6.69
CA ILE A 86 18.00 -1.83 -6.47
C ILE A 86 17.71 -3.19 -5.81
N GLU A 87 18.66 -4.10 -5.92
CA GLU A 87 18.65 -5.33 -5.12
C GLU A 87 18.79 -4.98 -3.65
N SER A 88 17.93 -5.57 -2.81
CA SER A 88 18.00 -5.29 -1.38
C SER A 88 19.17 -6.05 -0.74
N PRO A 89 20.03 -5.38 0.04
CA PRO A 89 21.08 -6.06 0.80
C PRO A 89 20.52 -6.87 1.97
N ALA A 90 19.25 -6.70 2.32
CA ALA A 90 18.61 -7.37 3.44
C ALA A 90 17.94 -8.69 3.01
N SER A 91 18.09 -9.74 3.81
CA SER A 91 17.55 -11.09 3.53
C SER A 91 16.02 -11.20 3.53
N GLY A 92 15.29 -10.14 3.89
CA GLY A 92 13.82 -10.18 4.03
C GLY A 92 13.03 -9.70 2.81
N GLN A 93 13.69 -9.20 1.76
CA GLN A 93 13.08 -8.66 0.56
C GLN A 93 14.05 -8.74 -0.61
N ALA A 94 13.52 -8.90 -1.83
CA ALA A 94 14.36 -9.02 -3.02
C ALA A 94 14.86 -7.65 -3.54
N VAL A 95 14.03 -6.64 -3.46
CA VAL A 95 14.30 -5.31 -4.02
C VAL A 95 13.91 -4.21 -3.04
N GLU A 96 14.54 -3.05 -3.18
CA GLU A 96 14.20 -1.82 -2.48
C GLU A 96 14.41 -0.60 -3.39
N VAL A 97 13.91 0.54 -2.98
CA VAL A 97 14.04 1.80 -3.72
C VAL A 97 14.93 2.75 -2.93
N THR A 98 16.09 3.10 -3.48
CA THR A 98 16.92 4.18 -2.95
C THR A 98 16.29 5.51 -3.33
N LEU A 99 15.90 6.30 -2.33
CA LEU A 99 15.20 7.57 -2.52
C LEU A 99 16.10 8.64 -3.17
N GLU A 100 15.57 9.29 -4.19
CA GLU A 100 16.08 10.52 -4.80
C GLU A 100 15.18 11.71 -4.46
N ASP A 101 13.86 11.47 -4.32
CA ASP A 101 12.87 12.46 -3.92
C ASP A 101 11.68 11.82 -3.24
N ILE A 102 11.05 12.56 -2.31
CA ILE A 102 9.82 12.13 -1.64
C ILE A 102 8.95 13.33 -1.30
N GLU A 103 7.66 13.17 -1.57
CA GLU A 103 6.63 14.15 -1.24
C GLU A 103 5.57 13.51 -0.34
N CYS A 104 5.24 14.19 0.74
CA CYS A 104 4.09 13.85 1.57
C CYS A 104 2.82 14.45 0.95
N LEU A 105 1.97 13.61 0.36
CA LEU A 105 0.71 14.02 -0.26
C LEU A 105 -0.40 14.24 0.77
N GLY A 106 -0.31 13.57 1.92
CA GLY A 106 -1.23 13.72 3.02
C GLY A 106 -0.62 13.22 4.30
N THR A 107 -0.65 14.05 5.32
CA THR A 107 -0.17 13.71 6.67
C THR A 107 -1.21 12.83 7.38
N CYS A 108 -0.76 12.13 8.41
CA CYS A 108 -1.62 11.34 9.28
C CYS A 108 -1.26 11.61 10.73
N ASN A 109 -2.25 12.00 11.53
CA ASN A 109 -2.02 12.16 12.97
C ASN A 109 -1.90 10.78 13.62
N PRO A 110 -0.75 10.41 14.22
CA PRO A 110 -0.57 9.09 14.81
C PRO A 110 -1.47 8.84 16.03
N GLU A 111 -1.94 9.88 16.71
CA GLU A 111 -2.83 9.76 17.88
C GLU A 111 -4.28 9.44 17.47
N GLU A 112 -4.69 9.89 16.30
CA GLU A 112 -6.05 9.71 15.79
C GLU A 112 -6.17 8.50 14.84
N TYR A 113 -5.05 8.04 14.26
CA TYR A 113 -5.08 6.96 13.28
C TYR A 113 -5.31 5.60 13.96
N PRO A 114 -6.45 4.94 13.71
CA PRO A 114 -6.85 3.76 14.49
C PRO A 114 -6.03 2.51 14.16
N LEU A 115 -5.40 2.42 12.98
CA LEU A 115 -4.65 1.24 12.56
C LEU A 115 -3.18 1.33 12.97
N GLN A 116 -2.93 1.12 14.25
CA GLN A 116 -1.57 1.07 14.81
C GLN A 116 -0.91 -0.29 14.58
N LYS A 117 0.40 -0.42 14.86
CA LYS A 117 1.17 -1.67 14.71
C LYS A 117 0.72 -2.80 15.65
N ASN A 118 -0.12 -2.50 16.64
CA ASN A 118 -0.60 -3.48 17.61
C ASN A 118 -1.60 -4.44 17.00
N LYS A 119 -1.71 -5.64 17.59
CA LYS A 119 -2.74 -6.61 17.22
C LYS A 119 -4.11 -6.04 17.58
N MET A 120 -4.96 -5.84 16.58
CA MET A 120 -6.31 -5.31 16.72
C MET A 120 -7.33 -6.44 16.77
N SER A 121 -8.34 -6.32 17.64
CA SER A 121 -9.45 -7.27 17.68
C SER A 121 -10.35 -7.14 16.46
N MET A 122 -11.14 -8.17 16.16
CA MET A 122 -12.10 -8.16 15.05
C MET A 122 -13.23 -7.15 15.31
N GLU A 123 -13.62 -6.97 16.57
CA GLU A 123 -14.62 -5.99 17.02
C GLU A 123 -14.14 -4.58 16.70
N TYR A 124 -12.92 -4.25 17.14
CA TYR A 124 -12.31 -2.96 16.85
C TYR A 124 -12.22 -2.65 15.36
N LEU A 125 -11.90 -3.67 14.54
CA LEU A 125 -11.83 -3.52 13.09
C LEU A 125 -13.21 -3.37 12.43
N ARG A 126 -14.30 -3.85 13.07
CA ARG A 126 -15.67 -3.58 12.61
C ARG A 126 -16.11 -2.15 12.91
N GLU A 127 -15.74 -1.62 14.07
CA GLU A 127 -15.99 -0.22 14.43
C GLU A 127 -15.25 0.73 13.49
N ASN A 128 -14.04 0.36 13.03
CA ASN A 128 -13.23 1.11 12.07
C ASN A 128 -13.39 0.55 10.64
N ALA A 129 -14.63 0.28 10.22
CA ALA A 129 -14.96 -0.44 8.98
C ALA A 129 -14.35 0.19 7.71
N HIS A 130 -14.28 1.51 7.63
CA HIS A 130 -13.76 2.26 6.50
C HIS A 130 -12.24 2.09 6.29
N LEU A 131 -11.48 1.73 7.34
CA LEU A 131 -10.03 1.52 7.29
C LEU A 131 -9.62 0.04 7.33
N ARG A 132 -10.50 -0.86 7.78
CA ARG A 132 -10.14 -2.26 8.03
C ARG A 132 -9.58 -2.99 6.81
N ALA A 133 -9.94 -2.58 5.58
CA ALA A 133 -9.40 -3.14 4.35
C ALA A 133 -7.87 -2.98 4.23
N ARG A 134 -7.29 -2.01 4.94
CA ARG A 134 -5.84 -1.78 4.99
C ARG A 134 -5.11 -2.77 5.90
N THR A 135 -5.82 -3.54 6.71
CA THR A 135 -5.23 -4.63 7.52
C THR A 135 -5.01 -5.88 6.67
N ASN A 136 -4.01 -6.68 7.04
CA ASN A 136 -3.74 -7.92 6.30
C ASN A 136 -4.92 -8.88 6.34
N THR A 137 -5.59 -9.02 7.50
CA THR A 137 -6.75 -9.91 7.67
C THR A 137 -7.90 -9.53 6.74
N PHE A 138 -8.39 -8.29 6.81
CA PHE A 138 -9.50 -7.88 5.95
C PHE A 138 -9.07 -7.67 4.50
N GLY A 139 -7.83 -7.28 4.25
CA GLY A 139 -7.27 -7.28 2.91
C GLY A 139 -7.31 -8.66 2.26
N ALA A 140 -7.02 -9.74 3.01
CA ALA A 140 -7.16 -11.12 2.55
C ALA A 140 -8.64 -11.48 2.30
N VAL A 141 -9.52 -11.20 3.25
CA VAL A 141 -10.96 -11.47 3.14
C VAL A 141 -11.54 -10.81 1.89
N TYR A 142 -11.25 -9.54 1.65
CA TYR A 142 -11.78 -8.83 0.49
C TYR A 142 -11.21 -9.34 -0.84
N ARG A 143 -9.96 -9.79 -0.89
CA ARG A 143 -9.38 -10.42 -2.09
C ARG A 143 -10.05 -11.76 -2.39
N VAL A 144 -10.25 -12.61 -1.38
CA VAL A 144 -10.98 -13.88 -1.55
C VAL A 144 -12.41 -13.62 -2.00
N ARG A 145 -13.11 -12.69 -1.35
CA ARG A 145 -14.47 -12.31 -1.72
C ARG A 145 -14.58 -11.83 -3.17
N ASN A 146 -13.65 -10.99 -3.60
CA ASN A 146 -13.60 -10.53 -4.99
C ASN A 146 -13.42 -11.69 -5.98
N GLN A 147 -12.48 -12.59 -5.71
CA GLN A 147 -12.23 -13.75 -6.58
C GLN A 147 -13.43 -14.70 -6.61
N MET A 148 -14.08 -14.92 -5.47
CA MET A 148 -15.28 -15.77 -5.41
C MET A 148 -16.45 -15.18 -6.19
N ALA A 149 -16.70 -13.88 -6.07
CA ALA A 149 -17.74 -13.21 -6.86
C ALA A 149 -17.46 -13.34 -8.36
N PHE A 150 -16.22 -13.07 -8.78
CA PHE A 150 -15.82 -13.22 -10.18
C PHE A 150 -15.97 -14.68 -10.66
N ALA A 151 -15.56 -15.66 -9.85
CA ALA A 151 -15.65 -17.07 -10.21
C ALA A 151 -17.10 -17.52 -10.41
N VAL A 152 -18.05 -17.06 -9.56
CA VAL A 152 -19.48 -17.35 -9.73
C VAL A 152 -20.00 -16.77 -11.03
N HIS A 153 -19.71 -15.51 -11.34
CA HIS A 153 -20.12 -14.90 -12.60
C HIS A 153 -19.53 -15.63 -13.82
N SER A 154 -18.24 -15.95 -13.80
CA SER A 154 -17.57 -16.68 -14.90
C SER A 154 -18.19 -18.04 -15.10
N PHE A 155 -18.43 -18.80 -14.02
CA PHE A 155 -19.04 -20.12 -14.09
C PHE A 155 -20.39 -20.14 -14.81
N PHE A 156 -21.28 -19.20 -14.51
CA PHE A 156 -22.57 -19.11 -15.15
C PHE A 156 -22.48 -18.59 -16.57
N GLN A 157 -21.68 -17.57 -16.83
CA GLN A 157 -21.52 -17.02 -18.17
C GLN A 157 -20.93 -18.02 -19.17
N GLU A 158 -19.92 -18.80 -18.78
CA GLU A 158 -19.33 -19.86 -19.59
C GLU A 158 -20.36 -20.95 -19.99
N ARG A 159 -21.45 -21.06 -19.24
CA ARG A 159 -22.56 -21.99 -19.50
C ARG A 159 -23.77 -21.36 -20.20
N GLY A 160 -23.61 -20.16 -20.72
CA GLY A 160 -24.62 -19.45 -21.51
C GLY A 160 -25.69 -18.73 -20.68
N PHE A 161 -25.54 -18.63 -19.36
CA PHE A 161 -26.43 -17.81 -18.53
C PHE A 161 -26.11 -16.33 -18.70
N GLN A 162 -27.13 -15.51 -18.64
CA GLN A 162 -26.98 -14.04 -18.64
C GLN A 162 -27.26 -13.50 -17.24
N TYR A 163 -26.39 -12.62 -16.77
CA TYR A 163 -26.59 -11.92 -15.51
C TYR A 163 -27.63 -10.82 -15.69
N MET A 164 -28.74 -10.94 -14.99
CA MET A 164 -29.78 -9.91 -14.93
C MET A 164 -29.68 -9.21 -13.57
N ASN A 165 -29.32 -7.93 -13.59
CA ASN A 165 -29.28 -7.13 -12.39
C ASN A 165 -30.70 -6.68 -11.99
N ALA A 166 -31.46 -7.61 -11.40
CA ALA A 166 -32.81 -7.33 -10.92
C ALA A 166 -32.77 -6.34 -9.74
N PRO A 167 -33.70 -5.38 -9.66
CA PRO A 167 -33.78 -4.49 -8.51
C PRO A 167 -34.16 -5.27 -7.24
N GLU A 168 -33.43 -4.99 -6.15
CA GLU A 168 -33.69 -5.60 -4.83
C GLU A 168 -34.84 -4.90 -4.08
N ILE A 169 -35.11 -3.63 -4.44
CA ILE A 169 -36.20 -2.86 -3.85
C ILE A 169 -37.44 -3.01 -4.73
N THR A 170 -38.48 -3.53 -4.17
CA THR A 170 -39.76 -3.75 -4.83
C THR A 170 -40.93 -3.24 -3.97
N CYS A 171 -42.05 -2.87 -4.61
CA CYS A 171 -43.29 -2.57 -3.91
C CYS A 171 -44.12 -3.83 -3.64
N SER A 172 -43.64 -5.01 -4.04
CA SER A 172 -44.28 -6.30 -3.85
C SER A 172 -43.83 -6.86 -2.49
N ASP A 173 -44.79 -7.16 -1.64
CA ASP A 173 -44.57 -7.93 -0.44
C ASP A 173 -44.49 -9.42 -0.82
N CYS A 174 -43.43 -10.11 -0.40
CA CYS A 174 -43.26 -11.53 -0.73
C CYS A 174 -44.07 -12.47 0.20
N GLU A 175 -44.74 -11.95 1.20
CA GLU A 175 -45.59 -12.70 2.12
C GLU A 175 -47.09 -12.53 1.84
N GLY A 176 -47.46 -12.03 0.67
CA GLY A 176 -48.85 -11.87 0.22
C GLY A 176 -49.54 -13.16 -0.14
#